data_05e9971dd761aae40d6debf93c670a7d
#
_entry.id   05e9971dd761aae40d6debf93c670a7d
#
_cell.length_a   1.000
_cell.length_b   1.000
_cell.length_c   1.000
_cell.angle_alpha   90.00
_cell.angle_beta   90.00
_cell.angle_gamma   90.00
#
_symmetry.space_group_name_H-M   'P 1'
#
loop_
_entity.id
_entity.type
_entity.pdbx_description
1 polymer ?
#
loop_
_entity_poly.entity_id
_entity_poly.type
_entity_poly.pdbx_seq_one_letter_code
_entity_poly.pdbx_strand_id
1 'polypeptide(L)'
;DFIELGMPFSDPLAEGLPIQYSSQVALSGGITMQDTLQIAKDFRASSETPLILMGYGNPILRYGVSNFFEDARSSGVDGVILPDVPPEEGSFFVQAAKSSGVDFISLIAPTTPSDRVTKIDEISSGFVYAVSITGITGADLGSKKPILDYLKHSKSLVKNNPLMVGFGIRTQADVVKMTQDADGAIVGSALVSLVRRLWEDNSLSLAER
;
A
#
# COMPACT_ATOMS: atom_id res chain seq x y z
N ASP A 1 -4.26 13.29 -5.03
CA ASP A 1 -3.37 12.20 -4.63
C ASP A 1 -3.83 11.62 -3.29
N PHE A 2 -3.19 10.59 -2.76
CA PHE A 2 -3.50 9.96 -1.49
C PHE A 2 -2.22 9.65 -0.69
N ILE A 3 -2.38 9.32 0.59
CA ILE A 3 -1.29 8.90 1.48
C ILE A 3 -1.51 7.45 1.88
N GLU A 4 -0.42 6.67 1.89
CA GLU A 4 -0.39 5.30 2.40
C GLU A 4 0.40 5.27 3.71
N LEU A 5 -0.27 4.92 4.81
CA LEU A 5 0.30 4.77 6.14
C LEU A 5 0.50 3.29 6.46
N GLY A 6 1.75 2.92 6.74
CA GLY A 6 2.11 1.56 7.12
C GLY A 6 1.64 1.20 8.53
N MET A 7 0.97 0.05 8.66
CA MET A 7 0.71 -0.60 9.95
C MET A 7 1.94 -1.44 10.30
N PRO A 8 2.67 -1.14 11.40
CA PRO A 8 3.91 -1.85 11.73
C PRO A 8 3.66 -3.33 12.01
N PHE A 9 4.50 -4.18 11.43
CA PHE A 9 4.46 -5.64 11.64
C PHE A 9 5.86 -6.23 11.74
N SER A 10 6.04 -7.24 12.62
CA SER A 10 7.34 -7.86 12.91
C SER A 10 7.85 -8.74 11.77
N ASP A 11 6.94 -9.31 10.97
CA ASP A 11 7.24 -10.36 9.99
C ASP A 11 6.75 -9.99 8.58
N PRO A 12 7.20 -8.83 8.00
CA PRO A 12 6.76 -8.37 6.70
C PRO A 12 7.26 -9.29 5.58
N LEU A 13 6.39 -9.56 4.59
CA LEU A 13 6.68 -10.46 3.46
C LEU A 13 6.88 -9.72 2.14
N ALA A 14 6.27 -8.55 1.99
CA ALA A 14 6.18 -7.84 0.70
C ALA A 14 7.10 -6.62 0.59
N GLU A 15 7.60 -6.10 1.71
CA GLU A 15 8.31 -4.82 1.76
C GLU A 15 9.81 -4.96 1.56
N GLY A 16 10.38 -3.93 0.91
CA GLY A 16 11.82 -3.74 0.83
C GLY A 16 12.43 -3.23 2.14
N LEU A 17 13.76 -3.26 2.22
CA LEU A 17 14.54 -2.89 3.42
C LEU A 17 14.16 -1.53 4.05
N PRO A 18 13.88 -0.44 3.28
CA PRO A 18 13.50 0.83 3.90
C PRO A 18 12.20 0.74 4.70
N ILE A 19 11.19 0.03 4.18
CA ILE A 19 9.90 -0.13 4.86
C ILE A 19 10.03 -1.09 6.05
N GLN A 20 10.77 -2.20 5.90
CA GLN A 20 11.07 -3.10 7.02
C GLN A 20 11.75 -2.35 8.17
N TYR A 21 12.75 -1.50 7.85
CA TYR A 21 13.44 -0.69 8.84
C TYR A 21 12.47 0.28 9.55
N SER A 22 11.63 1.00 8.83
CA SER A 22 10.67 1.93 9.43
C SER A 22 9.67 1.21 10.34
N SER A 23 9.17 0.04 9.93
CA SER A 23 8.34 -0.84 10.75
C SER A 23 9.04 -1.26 12.04
N GLN A 24 10.31 -1.68 11.94
CA GLN A 24 11.10 -2.08 13.10
C GLN A 24 11.33 -0.91 14.08
N VAL A 25 11.61 0.30 13.58
CA VAL A 25 11.74 1.51 14.40
C VAL A 25 10.44 1.80 15.13
N ALA A 26 9.30 1.77 14.45
CA ALA A 26 7.98 2.00 15.04
C ALA A 26 7.68 0.97 16.14
N LEU A 27 7.88 -0.33 15.88
CA LEU A 27 7.67 -1.40 16.86
C LEU A 27 8.61 -1.25 18.07
N SER A 28 9.87 -0.89 17.86
CA SER A 28 10.83 -0.65 18.94
C SER A 28 10.45 0.57 19.78
N GLY A 29 9.76 1.54 19.19
CA GLY A 29 9.14 2.68 19.89
C GLY A 29 7.83 2.36 20.58
N GLY A 30 7.35 1.10 20.50
CA GLY A 30 6.12 0.64 21.15
C GLY A 30 4.83 0.98 20.40
N ILE A 31 4.91 1.39 19.13
CA ILE A 31 3.73 1.70 18.30
C ILE A 31 2.86 0.47 18.12
N THR A 32 1.58 0.62 18.43
CA THR A 32 0.53 -0.39 18.33
C THR A 32 -0.43 -0.10 17.17
N MET A 33 -1.37 -1.01 16.92
CA MET A 33 -2.46 -0.78 15.98
C MET A 33 -3.34 0.40 16.40
N GLN A 34 -3.60 0.54 17.71
CA GLN A 34 -4.37 1.67 18.26
C GLN A 34 -3.66 3.00 17.98
N ASP A 35 -2.33 3.05 18.15
CA ASP A 35 -1.56 4.25 17.84
C ASP A 35 -1.60 4.58 16.34
N THR A 36 -1.55 3.57 15.48
CA THR A 36 -1.70 3.77 14.02
C THR A 36 -3.08 4.39 13.68
N LEU A 37 -4.15 3.89 14.29
CA LEU A 37 -5.49 4.46 14.12
C LEU A 37 -5.60 5.86 14.72
N GLN A 38 -4.93 6.14 15.84
CA GLN A 38 -4.89 7.49 16.41
C GLN A 38 -4.14 8.47 15.48
N ILE A 39 -3.02 8.06 14.87
CA ILE A 39 -2.30 8.86 13.86
C ILE A 39 -3.21 9.17 12.66
N ALA A 40 -3.99 8.19 12.19
CA ALA A 40 -4.96 8.40 11.12
C ALA A 40 -6.01 9.45 11.52
N LYS A 41 -6.54 9.36 12.73
CA LYS A 41 -7.53 10.32 13.27
C LYS A 41 -6.96 11.74 13.41
N ASP A 42 -5.72 11.86 13.91
CA ASP A 42 -5.05 13.15 14.04
C ASP A 42 -4.77 13.79 12.67
N PHE A 43 -4.36 12.97 11.69
CA PHE A 43 -4.21 13.42 10.31
C PHE A 43 -5.53 13.92 9.72
N ARG A 44 -6.61 13.17 9.90
CA ARG A 44 -7.94 13.53 9.40
C ARG A 44 -8.48 14.82 10.01
N ALA A 45 -8.09 15.17 11.23
CA ALA A 45 -8.50 16.43 11.86
C ALA A 45 -8.02 17.69 11.11
N SER A 46 -6.99 17.55 10.25
CA SER A 46 -6.39 18.67 9.50
C SER A 46 -6.34 18.47 7.99
N SER A 47 -6.74 17.29 7.46
CA SER A 47 -6.61 16.97 6.04
C SER A 47 -7.75 16.10 5.51
N GLU A 48 -8.27 16.46 4.35
CA GLU A 48 -9.22 15.65 3.57
C GLU A 48 -8.54 14.72 2.56
N THR A 49 -7.19 14.71 2.51
CA THR A 49 -6.44 13.83 1.63
C THR A 49 -6.76 12.37 1.93
N PRO A 50 -7.15 11.54 0.94
CA PRO A 50 -7.43 10.13 1.17
C PRO A 50 -6.29 9.42 1.86
N LEU A 51 -6.61 8.65 2.90
CA LEU A 51 -5.66 7.92 3.74
C LEU A 51 -5.93 6.42 3.66
N ILE A 52 -4.92 5.68 3.25
CA ILE A 52 -4.96 4.24 3.09
C ILE A 52 -4.02 3.60 4.12
N LEU A 53 -4.48 2.57 4.82
CA LEU A 53 -3.62 1.77 5.68
C LEU A 53 -3.08 0.57 4.88
N MET A 54 -1.77 0.35 4.96
CA MET A 54 -1.14 -0.85 4.42
C MET A 54 -0.52 -1.69 5.54
N GLY A 55 -0.82 -2.98 5.56
CA GLY A 55 -0.26 -3.92 6.55
C GLY A 55 -0.64 -5.36 6.27
N TYR A 56 -0.78 -6.15 7.31
CA TYR A 56 -0.95 -7.59 7.22
C TYR A 56 -2.23 -8.06 7.92
N GLY A 57 -2.79 -9.16 7.42
CA GLY A 57 -4.04 -9.73 7.95
C GLY A 57 -3.92 -10.21 9.40
N ASN A 58 -2.77 -10.76 9.80
CA ASN A 58 -2.61 -11.33 11.14
C ASN A 58 -2.80 -10.32 12.30
N PRO A 59 -2.20 -9.10 12.28
CA PRO A 59 -2.52 -8.07 13.27
C PRO A 59 -4.00 -7.71 13.31
N ILE A 60 -4.68 -7.64 12.17
CA ILE A 60 -6.11 -7.33 12.08
C ILE A 60 -6.96 -8.47 12.67
N LEU A 61 -6.60 -9.73 12.39
CA LEU A 61 -7.25 -10.89 13.00
C LEU A 61 -7.17 -10.84 14.54
N ARG A 62 -6.01 -10.45 15.08
CA ARG A 62 -5.82 -10.29 16.53
C ARG A 62 -6.60 -9.12 17.12
N TYR A 63 -6.78 -8.04 16.37
CA TYR A 63 -7.59 -6.90 16.76
C TYR A 63 -9.09 -7.24 16.75
N GLY A 64 -9.48 -8.14 15.87
CA GLY A 64 -10.86 -8.47 15.53
C GLY A 64 -11.28 -7.71 14.26
N VAL A 65 -11.56 -8.46 13.18
CA VAL A 65 -11.72 -7.89 11.83
C VAL A 65 -12.80 -6.81 11.77
N SER A 66 -14.00 -7.08 12.32
CA SER A 66 -15.09 -6.10 12.33
C SER A 66 -14.71 -4.84 13.11
N ASN A 67 -14.16 -5.01 14.32
CA ASN A 67 -13.74 -3.89 15.17
C ASN A 67 -12.68 -3.03 14.47
N PHE A 68 -11.70 -3.68 13.80
CA PHE A 68 -10.67 -2.96 13.06
C PHE A 68 -11.26 -2.06 11.97
N PHE A 69 -12.17 -2.58 11.14
CA PHE A 69 -12.74 -1.78 10.05
C PHE A 69 -13.69 -0.68 10.56
N GLU A 70 -14.43 -0.91 11.64
CA GLU A 70 -15.24 0.11 12.30
C GLU A 70 -14.36 1.22 12.87
N ASP A 71 -13.28 0.88 13.59
CA ASP A 71 -12.34 1.84 14.16
C ASP A 71 -11.53 2.56 13.07
N ALA A 72 -11.12 1.87 12.00
CA ALA A 72 -10.46 2.48 10.84
C ALA A 72 -11.37 3.55 10.22
N ARG A 73 -12.65 3.22 9.96
CA ARG A 73 -13.62 4.19 9.43
C ARG A 73 -13.81 5.38 10.34
N SER A 74 -13.98 5.13 11.64
CA SER A 74 -14.17 6.22 12.64
C SER A 74 -12.92 7.09 12.82
N SER A 75 -11.75 6.55 12.49
CA SER A 75 -10.47 7.28 12.45
C SER A 75 -10.23 8.02 11.13
N GLY A 76 -11.15 7.94 10.17
CA GLY A 76 -11.06 8.64 8.89
C GLY A 76 -10.19 7.94 7.85
N VAL A 77 -9.97 6.63 7.99
CA VAL A 77 -9.32 5.79 6.98
C VAL A 77 -10.27 5.56 5.82
N ASP A 78 -9.80 5.73 4.60
CA ASP A 78 -10.58 5.57 3.37
C ASP A 78 -10.41 4.18 2.76
N GLY A 79 -9.23 3.55 2.90
CA GLY A 79 -8.96 2.23 2.33
C GLY A 79 -7.90 1.43 3.07
N VAL A 80 -7.85 0.12 2.79
CA VAL A 80 -6.90 -0.82 3.38
C VAL A 80 -6.30 -1.71 2.30
N ILE A 81 -4.98 -1.93 2.39
CA ILE A 81 -4.19 -2.85 1.56
C ILE A 81 -3.65 -3.98 2.44
N LEU A 82 -3.95 -5.24 2.10
CA LEU A 82 -3.44 -6.43 2.78
C LEU A 82 -2.75 -7.36 1.78
N PRO A 83 -1.41 -7.26 1.61
CA PRO A 83 -0.69 -8.02 0.59
C PRO A 83 -0.69 -9.54 0.80
N ASP A 84 -0.88 -9.99 2.03
CA ASP A 84 -0.91 -11.40 2.44
C ASP A 84 -2.30 -12.04 2.42
N VAL A 85 -3.33 -11.28 2.03
CA VAL A 85 -4.72 -11.77 1.99
C VAL A 85 -5.13 -12.01 0.53
N PRO A 86 -5.08 -13.27 0.06
CA PRO A 86 -5.51 -13.60 -1.28
C PRO A 86 -7.04 -13.51 -1.40
N PRO A 87 -7.57 -13.18 -2.58
CA PRO A 87 -9.02 -13.04 -2.80
C PRO A 87 -9.85 -14.25 -2.34
N GLU A 88 -9.31 -15.44 -2.48
CA GLU A 88 -9.97 -16.69 -2.16
C GLU A 88 -10.21 -16.89 -0.65
N GLU A 89 -9.32 -16.32 0.18
CA GLU A 89 -9.36 -16.43 1.64
C GLU A 89 -9.83 -15.12 2.30
N GLY A 90 -9.83 -14.03 1.53
CA GLY A 90 -10.08 -12.67 2.02
C GLY A 90 -11.55 -12.25 2.14
N SER A 91 -12.50 -13.12 1.80
CA SER A 91 -13.92 -12.74 1.69
C SER A 91 -14.49 -12.05 2.93
N PHE A 92 -14.10 -12.48 4.13
CA PHE A 92 -14.56 -11.87 5.38
C PHE A 92 -13.91 -10.50 5.65
N PHE A 93 -12.66 -10.25 5.20
CA PHE A 93 -12.05 -8.91 5.24
C PHE A 93 -12.76 -7.96 4.28
N VAL A 94 -13.00 -8.41 3.03
CA VAL A 94 -13.69 -7.64 2.01
C VAL A 94 -15.10 -7.26 2.50
N GLN A 95 -15.83 -8.22 3.10
CA GLN A 95 -17.16 -7.98 3.62
C GLN A 95 -17.15 -6.99 4.79
N ALA A 96 -16.21 -7.11 5.72
CA ALA A 96 -16.08 -6.19 6.86
C ALA A 96 -15.71 -4.77 6.38
N ALA A 97 -14.77 -4.63 5.46
CA ALA A 97 -14.41 -3.37 4.83
C ALA A 97 -15.63 -2.70 4.18
N LYS A 98 -16.35 -3.44 3.33
CA LYS A 98 -17.56 -2.95 2.67
C LYS A 98 -18.65 -2.53 3.66
N SER A 99 -18.86 -3.31 4.72
CA SER A 99 -19.87 -2.99 5.74
C SER A 99 -19.54 -1.71 6.52
N SER A 100 -18.29 -1.41 6.69
CA SER A 100 -17.79 -0.20 7.38
C SER A 100 -17.59 0.99 6.44
N GLY A 101 -17.74 0.81 5.11
CA GLY A 101 -17.51 1.86 4.13
C GLY A 101 -16.01 2.23 3.97
N VAL A 102 -15.12 1.25 4.15
CA VAL A 102 -13.68 1.34 3.89
C VAL A 102 -13.36 0.57 2.62
N ASP A 103 -12.58 1.16 1.71
CA ASP A 103 -12.18 0.48 0.49
C ASP A 103 -11.21 -0.67 0.78
N PHE A 104 -11.38 -1.78 0.06
CA PHE A 104 -10.47 -2.93 0.11
C PHE A 104 -9.69 -3.01 -1.19
N ILE A 105 -8.40 -2.67 -1.13
CA ILE A 105 -7.52 -2.58 -2.29
C ILE A 105 -6.75 -3.89 -2.43
N SER A 106 -6.96 -4.57 -3.55
CA SER A 106 -6.30 -5.85 -3.83
C SER A 106 -5.13 -5.68 -4.80
N LEU A 107 -4.17 -6.61 -4.71
CA LEU A 107 -2.94 -6.58 -5.49
C LEU A 107 -2.99 -7.55 -6.67
N ILE A 108 -2.36 -7.14 -7.77
CA ILE A 108 -2.01 -8.00 -8.91
C ILE A 108 -0.50 -7.97 -9.15
N ALA A 109 0.04 -9.04 -9.68
CA ALA A 109 1.47 -9.19 -10.00
C ALA A 109 1.63 -9.64 -11.46
N PRO A 110 2.82 -9.52 -12.07
CA PRO A 110 3.08 -10.01 -13.43
C PRO A 110 2.76 -11.49 -13.65
N THR A 111 2.73 -12.27 -12.59
CA THR A 111 2.38 -13.71 -12.60
C THR A 111 0.89 -13.98 -12.39
N THR A 112 0.07 -12.94 -12.16
CA THR A 112 -1.38 -13.11 -11.95
C THR A 112 -2.07 -13.46 -13.28
N PRO A 113 -2.77 -14.60 -13.38
CA PRO A 113 -3.53 -14.96 -14.58
C PRO A 113 -4.63 -13.95 -14.92
N SER A 114 -4.97 -13.80 -16.20
CA SER A 114 -5.92 -12.81 -16.69
C SER A 114 -7.32 -12.93 -16.07
N ASP A 115 -7.83 -14.16 -15.91
CA ASP A 115 -9.12 -14.42 -15.27
C ASP A 115 -9.12 -14.02 -13.79
N ARG A 116 -7.97 -14.17 -13.12
CA ARG A 116 -7.79 -13.73 -11.74
C ARG A 116 -7.68 -12.22 -11.62
N VAL A 117 -7.03 -11.53 -12.59
CA VAL A 117 -7.03 -10.06 -12.63
C VAL A 117 -8.45 -9.50 -12.68
N THR A 118 -9.31 -10.07 -13.53
CA THR A 118 -10.71 -9.66 -13.63
C THR A 118 -11.48 -9.88 -12.32
N LYS A 119 -11.31 -11.02 -11.67
CA LYS A 119 -11.92 -11.29 -10.36
C LYS A 119 -11.42 -10.34 -9.27
N ILE A 120 -10.13 -10.02 -9.27
CA ILE A 120 -9.55 -9.04 -8.34
C ILE A 120 -10.15 -7.65 -8.56
N ASP A 121 -10.34 -7.22 -9.80
CA ASP A 121 -10.99 -5.96 -10.12
C ASP A 121 -12.46 -5.90 -9.65
N GLU A 122 -13.17 -7.04 -9.70
CA GLU A 122 -14.57 -7.13 -9.23
C GLU A 122 -14.72 -7.00 -7.70
N ILE A 123 -13.75 -7.49 -6.93
CA ILE A 123 -13.78 -7.48 -5.47
C ILE A 123 -13.08 -6.28 -4.85
N SER A 124 -12.21 -5.62 -5.60
CA SER A 124 -11.50 -4.43 -5.15
C SER A 124 -12.42 -3.22 -5.16
N SER A 125 -12.12 -2.28 -4.28
CA SER A 125 -12.67 -0.92 -4.32
C SER A 125 -11.55 0.11 -4.12
N GLY A 126 -11.80 1.36 -4.51
CA GLY A 126 -10.78 2.40 -4.51
C GLY A 126 -9.83 2.30 -5.71
N PHE A 127 -8.99 1.27 -5.78
CA PHE A 127 -8.15 0.96 -6.94
C PHE A 127 -7.64 -0.49 -6.92
N VAL A 128 -7.05 -0.93 -8.03
CA VAL A 128 -6.26 -2.18 -8.10
C VAL A 128 -4.77 -1.81 -8.06
N TYR A 129 -4.02 -2.45 -7.17
CA TYR A 129 -2.59 -2.21 -6.99
C TYR A 129 -1.76 -3.17 -7.85
N ALA A 130 -1.12 -2.66 -8.90
CA ALA A 130 -0.20 -3.43 -9.73
C ALA A 130 1.21 -3.42 -9.16
N VAL A 131 1.68 -4.56 -8.67
CA VAL A 131 3.07 -4.75 -8.23
C VAL A 131 3.97 -4.87 -9.45
N SER A 132 4.95 -3.97 -9.61
CA SER A 132 5.80 -3.93 -10.81
C SER A 132 7.02 -4.85 -10.76
N ILE A 133 7.32 -5.45 -9.61
CA ILE A 133 8.50 -6.31 -9.41
C ILE A 133 8.07 -7.63 -8.76
N THR A 134 8.46 -8.73 -9.39
CA THR A 134 8.42 -10.07 -8.80
C THR A 134 9.84 -10.46 -8.39
N GLY A 135 10.17 -10.36 -7.10
CA GLY A 135 11.46 -10.80 -6.57
C GLY A 135 12.23 -9.75 -5.79
N ILE A 136 13.27 -10.20 -5.10
CA ILE A 136 14.09 -9.45 -4.16
C ILE A 136 14.68 -8.18 -4.82
N THR A 137 14.49 -7.04 -4.16
CA THR A 137 15.04 -5.75 -4.52
C THR A 137 16.56 -5.81 -4.72
N GLY A 138 17.05 -5.46 -5.92
CA GLY A 138 18.47 -5.39 -6.23
C GLY A 138 18.87 -5.94 -7.60
N ALA A 139 17.99 -6.66 -8.28
CA ALA A 139 18.24 -7.05 -9.67
C ALA A 139 18.22 -5.80 -10.56
N ASP A 140 19.31 -5.59 -11.27
CA ASP A 140 19.40 -4.59 -12.33
C ASP A 140 18.21 -4.80 -13.28
N LEU A 141 17.34 -3.81 -13.37
CA LEU A 141 16.18 -3.85 -14.25
C LEU A 141 16.68 -3.75 -15.70
N GLY A 142 17.25 -4.81 -16.20
CA GLY A 142 17.47 -5.02 -17.61
C GLY A 142 16.30 -4.52 -18.43
N SER A 143 15.90 -4.51 -19.44
CA SER A 143 14.75 -4.01 -20.17
C SER A 143 13.50 -3.85 -19.27
N LYS A 144 12.99 -2.63 -19.07
CA LYS A 144 11.70 -2.35 -18.41
C LYS A 144 10.49 -2.78 -19.28
N LYS A 145 10.74 -3.33 -20.47
CA LYS A 145 9.70 -3.75 -21.40
C LYS A 145 8.71 -4.78 -20.82
N PRO A 146 9.14 -5.84 -20.12
CA PRO A 146 8.19 -6.80 -19.55
C PRO A 146 7.21 -6.18 -18.55
N ILE A 147 7.64 -5.16 -17.81
CA ILE A 147 6.79 -4.44 -16.85
C ILE A 147 5.74 -3.60 -17.59
N LEU A 148 6.13 -2.88 -18.64
CA LEU A 148 5.20 -2.09 -19.45
C LEU A 148 4.19 -2.98 -20.17
N ASP A 149 4.62 -4.10 -20.74
CA ASP A 149 3.73 -5.08 -21.37
C ASP A 149 2.71 -5.63 -20.36
N TYR A 150 3.15 -5.93 -19.12
CA TYR A 150 2.29 -6.33 -18.02
C TYR A 150 1.28 -5.25 -17.63
N LEU A 151 1.72 -4.00 -17.45
CA LEU A 151 0.82 -2.89 -17.09
C LEU A 151 -0.23 -2.65 -18.18
N LYS A 152 0.19 -2.63 -19.44
CA LYS A 152 -0.71 -2.50 -20.58
C LYS A 152 -1.74 -3.62 -20.64
N HIS A 153 -1.31 -4.87 -20.42
CA HIS A 153 -2.21 -6.01 -20.35
C HIS A 153 -3.18 -5.89 -19.18
N SER A 154 -2.69 -5.60 -17.97
CA SER A 154 -3.52 -5.42 -16.77
C SER A 154 -4.54 -4.29 -16.95
N LYS A 155 -4.14 -3.15 -17.53
CA LYS A 155 -5.04 -2.03 -17.84
C LYS A 155 -6.14 -2.42 -18.83
N SER A 156 -5.86 -3.37 -19.72
CA SER A 156 -6.89 -3.90 -20.62
C SER A 156 -7.94 -4.77 -19.94
N LEU A 157 -7.64 -5.33 -18.76
CA LEU A 157 -8.49 -6.23 -18.00
C LEU A 157 -9.23 -5.53 -16.84
N VAL A 158 -8.57 -4.60 -16.16
CA VAL A 158 -9.14 -3.80 -15.08
C VAL A 158 -10.10 -2.78 -15.66
N LYS A 159 -11.39 -2.82 -15.25
CA LYS A 159 -12.49 -2.03 -15.82
C LYS A 159 -13.28 -1.25 -14.78
N ASN A 160 -13.35 -1.78 -13.55
CA ASN A 160 -14.20 -1.23 -12.50
C ASN A 160 -13.44 -0.21 -11.64
N ASN A 161 -12.11 -0.35 -11.56
CA ASN A 161 -11.26 0.45 -10.69
C ASN A 161 -10.12 1.14 -11.45
N PRO A 162 -9.55 2.24 -10.94
CA PRO A 162 -8.26 2.72 -11.37
C PRO A 162 -7.16 1.67 -11.16
N LEU A 163 -6.17 1.63 -12.05
CA LEU A 163 -4.98 0.80 -11.92
C LEU A 163 -3.82 1.66 -11.42
N MET A 164 -3.35 1.42 -10.22
CA MET A 164 -2.19 2.11 -9.65
C MET A 164 -0.98 1.19 -9.68
N VAL A 165 0.19 1.71 -10.05
CA VAL A 165 1.44 0.93 -10.08
C VAL A 165 2.37 1.32 -8.95
N GLY A 166 2.86 0.33 -8.23
CA GLY A 166 3.84 0.52 -7.15
C GLY A 166 5.03 -0.42 -7.26
N PHE A 167 5.97 -0.25 -6.34
CA PHE A 167 7.27 -0.92 -6.24
C PHE A 167 8.30 -0.48 -7.29
N GLY A 168 9.51 -0.19 -6.84
CA GLY A 168 10.64 0.16 -7.69
C GLY A 168 10.61 1.57 -8.30
N ILE A 169 9.61 2.39 -8.00
CA ILE A 169 9.50 3.78 -8.48
C ILE A 169 10.34 4.67 -7.57
N ARG A 170 11.32 5.36 -8.14
CA ARG A 170 12.29 6.19 -7.40
C ARG A 170 12.41 7.61 -7.93
N THR A 171 12.18 7.82 -9.22
CA THR A 171 12.40 9.07 -9.90
C THR A 171 11.16 9.54 -10.65
N GLN A 172 11.09 10.82 -10.96
CA GLN A 172 10.04 11.37 -11.83
C GLN A 172 9.98 10.65 -13.19
N ALA A 173 11.14 10.27 -13.74
CA ALA A 173 11.19 9.52 -15.01
C ALA A 173 10.55 8.13 -14.88
N ASP A 174 10.69 7.47 -13.73
CA ASP A 174 10.00 6.20 -13.45
C ASP A 174 8.48 6.42 -13.41
N VAL A 175 8.01 7.45 -12.70
CA VAL A 175 6.59 7.81 -12.64
C VAL A 175 6.03 8.01 -14.05
N VAL A 176 6.61 8.94 -14.83
CA VAL A 176 6.17 9.23 -16.20
C VAL A 176 6.13 7.99 -17.07
N LYS A 177 7.11 7.10 -16.93
CA LYS A 177 7.17 5.87 -17.73
C LYS A 177 6.11 4.84 -17.31
N MET A 178 5.92 4.62 -16.02
CA MET A 178 4.99 3.62 -15.51
C MET A 178 3.53 4.04 -15.67
N THR A 179 3.23 5.35 -15.59
CA THR A 179 1.87 5.87 -15.75
C THR A 179 1.42 6.01 -17.22
N GLN A 180 2.20 5.55 -18.18
CA GLN A 180 1.73 5.45 -19.58
C GLN A 180 0.60 4.41 -19.74
N ASP A 181 0.65 3.35 -18.95
CA ASP A 181 -0.32 2.25 -18.96
C ASP A 181 -0.93 1.99 -17.57
N ALA A 182 -0.91 3.00 -16.67
CA ALA A 182 -1.56 2.98 -15.35
C ALA A 182 -2.15 4.36 -15.04
N ASP A 183 -3.13 4.43 -14.14
CA ASP A 183 -3.81 5.69 -13.78
C ASP A 183 -3.01 6.52 -12.78
N GLY A 184 -2.05 5.92 -12.09
CA GLY A 184 -1.17 6.59 -11.14
C GLY A 184 -0.04 5.70 -10.66
N ALA A 185 0.85 6.29 -9.85
CA ALA A 185 2.03 5.63 -9.31
C ALA A 185 2.12 5.81 -7.79
N ILE A 186 2.58 4.76 -7.10
CA ILE A 186 2.78 4.73 -5.65
C ILE A 186 4.28 4.74 -5.35
N VAL A 187 4.74 5.73 -4.61
CA VAL A 187 6.14 5.94 -4.25
C VAL A 187 6.31 5.70 -2.76
N GLY A 188 6.79 4.52 -2.38
CA GLY A 188 6.99 4.11 -0.99
C GLY A 188 8.45 4.27 -0.53
N SER A 189 9.29 3.28 -0.84
CA SER A 189 10.67 3.18 -0.32
C SER A 189 11.54 4.41 -0.56
N ALA A 190 11.34 5.13 -1.67
CA ALA A 190 12.09 6.35 -1.95
C ALA A 190 11.71 7.48 -0.98
N LEU A 191 10.42 7.64 -0.68
CA LEU A 191 9.92 8.62 0.28
C LEU A 191 10.39 8.28 1.70
N VAL A 192 10.20 7.03 2.14
CA VAL A 192 10.61 6.58 3.47
C VAL A 192 12.14 6.72 3.66
N SER A 193 12.94 6.42 2.64
CA SER A 193 14.39 6.64 2.68
C SER A 193 14.76 8.12 2.79
N LEU A 194 14.01 9.01 2.14
CA LEU A 194 14.21 10.45 2.25
C LEU A 194 13.86 10.94 3.67
N VAL A 195 12.69 10.55 4.19
CA VAL A 195 12.28 10.88 5.56
C VAL A 195 13.32 10.42 6.58
N ARG A 196 13.77 9.16 6.47
CA ARG A 196 14.83 8.63 7.34
C ARG A 196 16.09 9.49 7.29
N ARG A 197 16.59 9.80 6.10
CA ARG A 197 17.82 10.59 5.93
C ARG A 197 17.70 11.98 6.57
N LEU A 198 16.56 12.66 6.38
CA LEU A 198 16.32 13.98 6.98
C LEU A 198 16.19 13.88 8.50
N TRP A 199 15.50 12.85 9.00
CA TRP A 199 15.32 12.62 10.43
C TRP A 199 16.65 12.31 11.17
N GLU A 200 17.53 11.54 10.54
CA GLU A 200 18.83 11.16 11.10
C GLU A 200 19.91 12.26 10.91
N ASP A 201 19.61 13.32 10.13
CA ASP A 201 20.55 14.42 9.89
C ASP A 201 20.63 15.37 11.10
N ASN A 202 21.66 15.18 11.92
CA ASN A 202 21.89 16.00 13.12
C ASN A 202 22.30 17.45 12.83
N SER A 203 22.57 17.80 11.56
CA SER A 203 22.82 19.19 11.16
C SER A 203 21.54 20.02 11.02
N LEU A 204 20.37 19.36 10.91
CA LEU A 204 19.07 20.00 10.81
C LEU A 204 18.42 20.18 12.19
N SER A 205 17.73 21.29 12.40
CA SER A 205 16.85 21.48 13.54
C SER A 205 15.58 20.60 13.43
N LEU A 206 14.85 20.39 14.53
CA LEU A 206 13.60 19.62 14.52
C LEU A 206 12.53 20.21 13.58
N ALA A 207 12.55 21.52 13.34
CA ALA A 207 11.62 22.18 12.43
C ALA A 207 12.00 22.01 10.94
N GLU A 208 13.25 21.62 10.64
CA GLU A 208 13.77 21.41 9.29
C GLU A 208 13.74 19.92 8.89
N ARG A 209 13.58 19.01 9.86
CA ARG A 209 13.44 17.56 9.67
C ARG A 209 12.00 17.20 9.33
#